data_960fbfcd28e41781790dbe6abf3bca34
#
_entry.id   960fbfcd28e41781790dbe6abf3bca34
#
_cell.length_a   1.000
_cell.length_b   1.000
_cell.length_c   1.000
_cell.angle_alpha   90.00
_cell.angle_beta   90.00
_cell.angle_gamma   90.00
#
_symmetry.space_group_name_H-M   'P 1'
#
loop_
_entity.id
_entity.type
_entity.pdbx_description
1 polymer ?
#
loop_
_entity_poly.entity_id
_entity_poly.type
_entity_poly.pdbx_seq_one_letter_code
_entity_poly.pdbx_strand_id
1 'polypeptide(L)'
;QMSKQYPQNRVRLKAIGGGGGKGQRIVPLGQSDRTPELVREILNEVKTTGVGDNKNVLVELNIETTRHQEIQVIGNGDWCITLGGRDCSLQMHEQKLLEVSVTRESLQAAEERAKQLGTEQEAAVLAQDVKTLDAMESEAARFGEAVGLDSVSTFECIVDRDQHFFMEMNTRIQVEHRVSELCYAMRFVNPADGEDAFVVESLVEAMVLLATHGPRLPKPERIPRLPDSLEARLNATNDALQPSAGGIVEFWSDPIEGEIRDDQGISLHNPDTDVFMEYTLAGAYDSNIALLLTVGDSREAAYEHTAEVLRASRLRGKDLATNLAFHYGLVHWFLGRTVNARPTTQFIVPYLTAVGELAQESGRVDVNTAWRLLCTARLDAAGAEQGALRQVLAAKESLLIRPIEQ
;
A
#
# COMPACT_ATOMS: atom_id res chain seq x y z
N GLN A 1 -20.24 -6.47 -28.06
CA GLN A 1 -19.19 -6.19 -29.04
C GLN A 1 -17.83 -6.55 -28.46
N MET A 2 -17.44 -6.06 -27.26
CA MET A 2 -16.17 -6.39 -26.60
C MET A 2 -15.96 -7.90 -26.41
N SER A 3 -16.93 -8.62 -25.85
CA SER A 3 -16.81 -10.09 -25.66
C SER A 3 -16.63 -10.88 -26.96
N LYS A 4 -17.05 -10.33 -28.11
CA LYS A 4 -16.79 -10.92 -29.43
C LYS A 4 -15.38 -10.60 -29.96
N GLN A 5 -14.88 -9.40 -29.63
CA GLN A 5 -13.57 -8.94 -30.06
C GLN A 5 -12.45 -9.55 -29.19
N TYR A 6 -12.74 -9.80 -27.90
CA TYR A 6 -11.82 -10.34 -26.91
C TYR A 6 -12.44 -11.54 -26.18
N PRO A 7 -12.60 -12.69 -26.85
CA PRO A 7 -13.37 -13.83 -26.31
C PRO A 7 -12.71 -14.50 -25.11
N GLN A 8 -11.41 -14.25 -24.86
CA GLN A 8 -10.65 -14.82 -23.76
C GLN A 8 -10.62 -13.92 -22.52
N ASN A 9 -11.15 -12.70 -22.62
CA ASN A 9 -11.13 -11.73 -21.54
C ASN A 9 -12.51 -11.51 -20.96
N ARG A 10 -12.59 -11.39 -19.65
CA ARG A 10 -13.79 -10.88 -18.99
C ARG A 10 -13.95 -9.38 -19.28
N VAL A 11 -15.15 -8.89 -19.11
CA VAL A 11 -15.48 -7.47 -19.32
C VAL A 11 -15.86 -6.86 -17.97
N ARG A 12 -15.33 -5.68 -17.69
CA ARG A 12 -15.67 -4.89 -16.52
C ARG A 12 -16.68 -3.81 -16.90
N LEU A 13 -17.70 -3.69 -16.07
CA LEU A 13 -18.68 -2.61 -16.11
C LEU A 13 -18.40 -1.66 -14.97
N LYS A 14 -18.32 -0.36 -15.23
CA LYS A 14 -17.98 0.67 -14.24
C LYS A 14 -18.93 1.86 -14.39
N ALA A 15 -19.65 2.23 -13.34
CA ALA A 15 -20.46 3.44 -13.34
C ALA A 15 -19.56 4.69 -13.38
N ILE A 16 -19.89 5.67 -14.21
CA ILE A 16 -19.11 6.91 -14.32
C ILE A 16 -19.14 7.70 -12.99
N GLY A 17 -20.22 7.59 -12.23
CA GLY A 17 -20.33 8.22 -10.92
C GLY A 17 -19.91 7.32 -9.75
N GLY A 18 -19.26 6.18 -9.99
CA GLY A 18 -18.76 5.28 -8.95
C GLY A 18 -17.40 5.74 -8.41
N GLY A 19 -17.09 5.36 -7.16
CA GLY A 19 -15.80 5.63 -6.54
C GLY A 19 -15.54 4.66 -5.39
N GLY A 20 -14.28 4.50 -4.98
CA GLY A 20 -13.89 3.62 -3.87
C GLY A 20 -14.25 2.14 -4.11
N GLY A 21 -14.10 1.65 -5.34
CA GLY A 21 -14.43 0.26 -5.69
C GLY A 21 -15.91 -0.04 -5.91
N LYS A 22 -16.82 0.88 -5.55
CA LYS A 22 -18.27 0.73 -5.70
C LYS A 22 -18.74 1.05 -7.11
N GLY A 23 -19.87 0.45 -7.49
CA GLY A 23 -20.43 0.65 -8.83
C GLY A 23 -19.69 -0.09 -9.95
N GLN A 24 -19.05 -1.22 -9.64
CA GLN A 24 -18.35 -2.05 -10.60
C GLN A 24 -18.85 -3.49 -10.57
N ARG A 25 -18.88 -4.13 -11.74
CA ARG A 25 -19.17 -5.57 -11.87
C ARG A 25 -18.34 -6.16 -13.00
N ILE A 26 -17.97 -7.43 -12.85
CA ILE A 26 -17.29 -8.20 -13.89
C ILE A 26 -18.32 -9.12 -14.53
N VAL A 27 -18.43 -9.04 -15.84
CA VAL A 27 -19.23 -9.97 -16.64
C VAL A 27 -18.42 -11.25 -16.81
N PRO A 28 -18.87 -12.40 -16.29
CA PRO A 28 -18.15 -13.67 -16.44
C PRO A 28 -18.02 -14.09 -17.91
N LEU A 29 -16.96 -14.84 -18.21
CA LEU A 29 -16.77 -15.40 -19.56
C LEU A 29 -18.01 -16.20 -20.00
N GLY A 30 -18.44 -15.96 -21.24
CA GLY A 30 -19.61 -16.64 -21.81
C GLY A 30 -20.96 -16.19 -21.30
N GLN A 31 -21.04 -15.27 -20.32
CA GLN A 31 -22.29 -14.81 -19.69
C GLN A 31 -22.65 -13.36 -20.07
N SER A 32 -22.47 -12.99 -21.31
CA SER A 32 -22.80 -11.63 -21.78
C SER A 32 -24.30 -11.29 -21.69
N ASP A 33 -25.16 -12.27 -21.58
CA ASP A 33 -26.60 -12.17 -21.34
C ASP A 33 -26.93 -11.58 -19.96
N ARG A 34 -26.06 -11.74 -18.97
CA ARG A 34 -26.19 -11.15 -17.63
C ARG A 34 -25.89 -9.64 -17.58
N THR A 35 -25.32 -9.07 -18.62
CA THR A 35 -24.95 -7.65 -18.65
C THR A 35 -26.09 -6.70 -18.22
N PRO A 36 -27.37 -6.87 -18.68
CA PRO A 36 -28.44 -5.98 -18.27
C PRO A 36 -28.80 -6.06 -16.78
N GLU A 37 -28.63 -7.24 -16.16
CA GLU A 37 -28.83 -7.45 -14.72
C GLU A 37 -27.74 -6.71 -13.94
N LEU A 38 -26.46 -6.96 -14.27
CA LEU A 38 -25.31 -6.35 -13.64
C LEU A 38 -25.31 -4.81 -13.76
N VAL A 39 -25.72 -4.27 -14.89
CA VAL A 39 -25.89 -2.82 -15.07
C VAL A 39 -26.95 -2.27 -14.11
N ARG A 40 -28.07 -2.96 -13.93
CA ARG A 40 -29.11 -2.52 -12.98
C ARG A 40 -28.59 -2.55 -11.53
N GLU A 41 -27.85 -3.58 -11.16
CA GLU A 41 -27.22 -3.66 -9.83
C GLU A 41 -26.28 -2.46 -9.59
N ILE A 42 -25.38 -2.18 -10.54
CA ILE A 42 -24.45 -1.04 -10.49
C ILE A 42 -25.20 0.29 -10.29
N LEU A 43 -26.23 0.53 -11.13
CA LEU A 43 -26.99 1.76 -11.09
C LEU A 43 -27.80 1.92 -9.79
N ASN A 44 -28.28 0.82 -9.21
CA ASN A 44 -28.95 0.85 -7.91
C ASN A 44 -27.96 1.13 -6.78
N GLU A 45 -26.79 0.53 -6.81
CA GLU A 45 -25.71 0.77 -5.83
C GLU A 45 -25.28 2.24 -5.82
N VAL A 46 -24.99 2.80 -6.99
CA VAL A 46 -24.57 4.20 -7.13
C VAL A 46 -25.67 5.17 -6.70
N LYS A 47 -26.93 4.87 -6.99
CA LYS A 47 -28.07 5.68 -6.58
C LYS A 47 -28.22 5.74 -5.05
N THR A 48 -27.97 4.63 -4.36
CA THR A 48 -28.06 4.55 -2.89
C THR A 48 -26.89 5.26 -2.20
N THR A 49 -25.74 5.37 -2.87
CA THR A 49 -24.55 6.07 -2.35
C THR A 49 -24.53 7.58 -2.61
N GLY A 50 -25.55 8.12 -3.30
CA GLY A 50 -25.70 9.58 -3.49
C GLY A 50 -24.76 10.20 -4.53
N VAL A 51 -24.07 9.41 -5.32
CA VAL A 51 -23.11 9.87 -6.33
C VAL A 51 -23.82 10.09 -7.69
N GLY A 52 -24.63 11.11 -7.78
CA GLY A 52 -25.16 11.69 -9.03
C GLY A 52 -26.14 10.83 -9.85
N ASP A 53 -26.88 11.50 -10.73
CA ASP A 53 -27.89 10.89 -11.63
C ASP A 53 -27.30 10.32 -12.94
N ASN A 54 -25.97 10.18 -13.05
CA ASN A 54 -25.36 9.68 -14.28
C ASN A 54 -25.58 8.18 -14.45
N LYS A 55 -26.41 7.81 -15.42
CA LYS A 55 -26.78 6.43 -15.74
C LYS A 55 -25.83 5.75 -16.74
N ASN A 56 -24.74 6.40 -17.10
CA ASN A 56 -23.79 5.86 -18.05
C ASN A 56 -22.85 4.86 -17.36
N VAL A 57 -22.59 3.77 -18.04
CA VAL A 57 -21.70 2.71 -17.61
C VAL A 57 -20.59 2.55 -18.64
N LEU A 58 -19.35 2.66 -18.20
CA LEU A 58 -18.17 2.31 -19.01
C LEU A 58 -18.06 0.81 -19.13
N VAL A 59 -17.59 0.36 -20.28
CA VAL A 59 -17.35 -1.04 -20.59
C VAL A 59 -15.89 -1.20 -20.94
N GLU A 60 -15.14 -1.89 -20.11
CA GLU A 60 -13.69 -2.05 -20.20
C GLU A 60 -13.30 -3.52 -20.24
N LEU A 61 -12.13 -3.84 -20.81
CA LEU A 61 -11.54 -5.17 -20.63
C LEU A 61 -11.15 -5.34 -19.17
N ASN A 62 -11.48 -6.51 -18.59
CA ASN A 62 -10.98 -6.85 -17.29
C ASN A 62 -9.56 -7.40 -17.42
N ILE A 63 -8.61 -6.75 -16.76
CA ILE A 63 -7.24 -7.22 -16.65
C ILE A 63 -7.13 -8.03 -15.37
N GLU A 64 -6.72 -9.30 -15.50
CA GLU A 64 -6.92 -10.30 -14.44
C GLU A 64 -5.83 -10.28 -13.38
N THR A 65 -4.58 -10.19 -13.80
CA THR A 65 -3.42 -10.28 -12.91
C THR A 65 -2.78 -8.91 -12.84
N THR A 66 -3.18 -8.12 -11.86
CA THR A 66 -2.79 -6.72 -11.83
C THR A 66 -2.05 -6.34 -10.56
N ARG A 67 -1.10 -5.42 -10.72
CA ARG A 67 -0.60 -4.56 -9.64
C ARG A 67 -1.33 -3.23 -9.71
N HIS A 68 -1.54 -2.62 -8.57
CA HIS A 68 -2.05 -1.26 -8.47
C HIS A 68 -0.88 -0.34 -8.18
N GLN A 69 -0.50 0.46 -9.17
CA GLN A 69 0.53 1.48 -9.01
C GLN A 69 -0.04 2.86 -9.33
N GLU A 70 0.51 3.86 -8.69
CA GLU A 70 0.06 5.23 -8.86
C GLU A 70 1.23 6.19 -8.87
N ILE A 71 1.06 7.33 -9.55
CA ILE A 71 2.06 8.40 -9.65
C ILE A 71 1.54 9.62 -8.90
N GLN A 72 2.34 10.12 -7.95
CA GLN A 72 2.06 11.39 -7.31
C GLN A 72 2.36 12.53 -8.28
N VAL A 73 1.38 13.38 -8.52
CA VAL A 73 1.52 14.55 -9.39
C VAL A 73 1.14 15.83 -8.65
N ILE A 74 1.74 16.93 -9.09
CA ILE A 74 1.44 18.29 -8.62
C ILE A 74 1.59 19.26 -9.78
N GLY A 75 0.68 20.23 -9.88
CA GLY A 75 0.69 21.25 -10.92
C GLY A 75 0.11 22.56 -10.44
N ASN A 76 0.26 23.62 -11.25
CA ASN A 76 -0.30 24.95 -11.00
C ASN A 76 -1.15 25.46 -12.15
N GLY A 77 -1.60 24.57 -13.04
CA GLY A 77 -2.31 24.89 -14.27
C GLY A 77 -1.41 25.07 -15.48
N ASP A 78 -0.19 25.56 -15.32
CA ASP A 78 0.76 25.82 -16.42
C ASP A 78 1.80 24.70 -16.55
N TRP A 79 2.17 24.07 -15.46
CA TRP A 79 3.13 22.97 -15.42
C TRP A 79 2.62 21.84 -14.52
N CYS A 80 3.11 20.65 -14.79
CA CYS A 80 2.90 19.47 -13.94
C CYS A 80 4.22 18.73 -13.76
N ILE A 81 4.50 18.27 -12.53
CA ILE A 81 5.62 17.39 -12.21
C ILE A 81 5.15 16.14 -11.49
N THR A 82 6.01 15.11 -11.45
CA THR A 82 5.78 13.86 -10.73
C THR A 82 6.73 13.75 -9.53
N LEU A 83 6.28 13.09 -8.48
CA LEU A 83 7.06 12.81 -7.27
C LEU A 83 7.16 11.30 -7.01
N GLY A 84 7.52 10.55 -8.07
CA GLY A 84 7.63 9.10 -8.03
C GLY A 84 6.27 8.39 -7.94
N GLY A 85 6.36 7.08 -7.81
CA GLY A 85 5.21 6.20 -7.70
C GLY A 85 5.07 5.55 -6.33
N ARG A 86 3.91 4.93 -6.13
CA ARG A 86 3.62 4.04 -5.03
C ARG A 86 3.03 2.75 -5.57
N ASP A 87 3.37 1.63 -4.96
CA ASP A 87 2.71 0.33 -5.19
C ASP A 87 1.70 0.09 -4.07
N CYS A 88 0.44 0.05 -4.43
CA CYS A 88 -0.70 -0.13 -3.55
C CYS A 88 -1.39 -1.50 -3.78
N SER A 89 -0.65 -2.48 -4.30
CA SER A 89 -1.20 -3.80 -4.65
C SER A 89 -1.62 -4.62 -3.44
N LEU A 90 -1.01 -4.37 -2.28
CA LEU A 90 -1.35 -5.05 -1.02
C LEU A 90 -2.60 -4.41 -0.41
N GLN A 91 -3.75 -4.88 -0.87
CA GLN A 91 -5.06 -4.35 -0.50
C GLN A 91 -6.08 -5.48 -0.32
N MET A 92 -7.09 -5.24 0.51
CA MET A 92 -8.21 -6.16 0.71
C MET A 92 -9.46 -5.38 1.14
N HIS A 93 -10.64 -5.83 0.72
CA HIS A 93 -11.92 -5.16 1.02
C HIS A 93 -11.93 -3.67 0.66
N GLU A 94 -11.35 -3.33 -0.51
CA GLU A 94 -11.25 -1.96 -1.02
C GLU A 94 -10.37 -1.02 -0.15
N GLN A 95 -9.60 -1.59 0.78
CA GLN A 95 -8.65 -0.86 1.61
C GLN A 95 -7.21 -1.25 1.27
N LYS A 96 -6.37 -0.26 1.07
CA LYS A 96 -4.92 -0.42 0.98
C LYS A 96 -4.41 -0.83 2.37
N LEU A 97 -3.45 -1.75 2.43
CA LEU A 97 -2.89 -2.27 3.68
C LEU A 97 -1.44 -1.86 3.87
N LEU A 98 -0.66 -2.00 2.82
CA LEU A 98 0.75 -1.62 2.79
C LEU A 98 1.05 -0.95 1.46
N GLU A 99 1.50 0.28 1.52
CA GLU A 99 1.95 1.07 0.37
C GLU A 99 3.48 1.17 0.37
N VAL A 100 4.07 0.95 -0.78
CA VAL A 100 5.52 0.95 -0.95
C VAL A 100 5.90 1.96 -2.02
N SER A 101 6.90 2.77 -1.76
CA SER A 101 7.42 3.71 -2.76
C SER A 101 7.95 2.98 -3.99
N VAL A 102 7.75 3.58 -5.14
CA VAL A 102 8.34 3.14 -6.41
C VAL A 102 9.14 4.31 -6.96
N THR A 103 10.45 4.30 -6.70
CA THR A 103 11.38 5.34 -7.13
C THR A 103 12.36 4.78 -8.15
N ARG A 104 12.83 5.63 -9.04
CA ARG A 104 13.86 5.25 -10.01
C ARG A 104 15.14 4.82 -9.29
N GLU A 105 15.52 5.55 -8.26
CA GLU A 105 16.74 5.35 -7.48
C GLU A 105 16.73 3.97 -6.81
N SER A 106 15.64 3.60 -6.17
CA SER A 106 15.47 2.28 -5.55
C SER A 106 15.52 1.14 -6.56
N LEU A 107 14.76 1.27 -7.67
CA LEU A 107 14.72 0.24 -8.72
C LEU A 107 16.08 0.02 -9.39
N GLN A 108 16.82 1.10 -9.67
CA GLN A 108 18.15 1.01 -10.26
C GLN A 108 19.18 0.40 -9.31
N ALA A 109 19.14 0.79 -8.03
CA ALA A 109 20.00 0.20 -7.01
C ALA A 109 19.74 -1.30 -6.83
N ALA A 110 18.45 -1.71 -6.82
CA ALA A 110 18.07 -3.12 -6.76
C ALA A 110 18.50 -3.89 -8.02
N GLU A 111 18.36 -3.31 -9.21
CA GLU A 111 18.83 -3.88 -10.48
C GLU A 111 20.35 -4.13 -10.46
N GLU A 112 21.12 -3.15 -10.03
CA GLU A 112 22.59 -3.27 -9.92
C GLU A 112 22.96 -4.37 -8.92
N ARG A 113 22.31 -4.41 -7.77
CA ARG A 113 22.54 -5.46 -6.76
C ARG A 113 22.20 -6.85 -7.32
N ALA A 114 21.09 -6.99 -8.04
CA ALA A 114 20.71 -8.26 -8.67
C ALA A 114 21.77 -8.74 -9.68
N LYS A 115 22.32 -7.83 -10.49
CA LYS A 115 23.44 -8.12 -11.41
C LYS A 115 24.68 -8.57 -10.65
N GLN A 116 25.06 -7.89 -9.57
CA GLN A 116 26.21 -8.26 -8.75
C GLN A 116 26.06 -9.65 -8.10
N LEU A 117 24.84 -10.05 -7.77
CA LEU A 117 24.51 -11.36 -7.21
C LEU A 117 24.32 -12.46 -8.27
N GLY A 118 24.37 -12.10 -9.57
CA GLY A 118 24.18 -13.04 -10.68
C GLY A 118 22.72 -13.47 -10.87
N THR A 119 21.74 -12.71 -10.35
CA THR A 119 20.32 -12.99 -10.54
C THR A 119 19.78 -12.23 -11.77
N GLU A 120 20.23 -12.63 -12.96
CA GLU A 120 19.94 -11.95 -14.22
C GLU A 120 18.44 -11.80 -14.52
N GLN A 121 17.63 -12.77 -14.12
CA GLN A 121 16.18 -12.70 -14.31
C GLN A 121 15.56 -11.61 -13.46
N GLU A 122 15.99 -11.47 -12.21
CA GLU A 122 15.53 -10.40 -11.31
C GLU A 122 15.98 -9.03 -11.83
N ALA A 123 17.24 -8.91 -12.25
CA ALA A 123 17.77 -7.70 -12.85
C ALA A 123 16.96 -7.26 -14.08
N ALA A 124 16.61 -8.20 -14.98
CA ALA A 124 15.80 -7.90 -16.14
C ALA A 124 14.38 -7.42 -15.79
N VAL A 125 13.79 -7.99 -14.75
CA VAL A 125 12.48 -7.57 -14.24
C VAL A 125 12.54 -6.16 -13.65
N LEU A 126 13.56 -5.85 -12.84
CA LEU A 126 13.77 -4.53 -12.26
C LEU A 126 14.05 -3.45 -13.33
N ALA A 127 14.86 -3.78 -14.33
CA ALA A 127 15.08 -2.90 -15.48
C ALA A 127 13.79 -2.61 -16.27
N GLN A 128 12.89 -3.58 -16.35
CA GLN A 128 11.57 -3.36 -16.95
C GLN A 128 10.67 -2.48 -16.06
N ASP A 129 10.73 -2.63 -14.73
CA ASP A 129 10.00 -1.77 -13.80
C ASP A 129 10.45 -0.30 -13.90
N VAL A 130 11.73 -0.03 -14.10
CA VAL A 130 12.24 1.33 -14.36
C VAL A 130 11.57 1.92 -15.60
N LYS A 131 11.52 1.17 -16.70
CA LYS A 131 10.88 1.64 -17.95
C LYS A 131 9.38 1.89 -17.78
N THR A 132 8.71 1.02 -17.03
CA THR A 132 7.27 1.16 -16.75
C THR A 132 7.01 2.40 -15.90
N LEU A 133 7.83 2.63 -14.86
CA LEU A 133 7.75 3.84 -14.04
C LEU A 133 7.95 5.10 -14.88
N ASP A 134 9.00 5.13 -15.72
CA ASP A 134 9.30 6.27 -16.59
C ASP A 134 8.15 6.59 -17.54
N ALA A 135 7.53 5.57 -18.11
CA ALA A 135 6.39 5.73 -19.00
C ALA A 135 5.17 6.29 -18.24
N MET A 136 4.85 5.73 -17.05
CA MET A 136 3.77 6.23 -16.21
C MET A 136 4.00 7.66 -15.76
N GLU A 137 5.21 8.02 -15.30
CA GLU A 137 5.55 9.38 -14.89
C GLU A 137 5.40 10.36 -16.07
N SER A 138 5.90 9.99 -17.24
CA SER A 138 5.79 10.82 -18.46
C SER A 138 4.33 11.03 -18.86
N GLU A 139 3.49 10.00 -18.79
CA GLU A 139 2.07 10.09 -19.12
C GLU A 139 1.31 10.92 -18.09
N ALA A 140 1.58 10.71 -16.80
CA ALA A 140 0.96 11.45 -15.71
C ALA A 140 1.25 12.96 -15.79
N ALA A 141 2.50 13.35 -16.06
CA ALA A 141 2.89 14.75 -16.22
C ALA A 141 2.18 15.39 -17.43
N ARG A 142 2.21 14.72 -18.59
CA ARG A 142 1.53 15.21 -19.80
C ARG A 142 0.01 15.29 -19.63
N PHE A 143 -0.58 14.32 -18.93
CA PHE A 143 -2.01 14.33 -18.63
C PHE A 143 -2.35 15.52 -17.72
N GLY A 144 -1.57 15.73 -16.65
CA GLY A 144 -1.76 16.86 -15.75
C GLY A 144 -1.64 18.21 -16.45
N GLU A 145 -0.63 18.38 -17.32
CA GLU A 145 -0.47 19.59 -18.14
C GLU A 145 -1.67 19.77 -19.09
N ALA A 146 -2.12 18.71 -19.77
CA ALA A 146 -3.22 18.78 -20.73
C ALA A 146 -4.57 19.15 -20.12
N VAL A 147 -4.82 18.77 -18.86
CA VAL A 147 -6.05 19.11 -18.13
C VAL A 147 -5.92 20.40 -17.31
N GLY A 148 -4.75 21.05 -17.32
CA GLY A 148 -4.48 22.22 -16.49
C GLY A 148 -4.58 21.91 -15.00
N LEU A 149 -3.93 20.82 -14.55
CA LEU A 149 -3.96 20.42 -13.15
C LEU A 149 -3.45 21.53 -12.25
N ASP A 150 -4.30 21.94 -11.31
CA ASP A 150 -3.98 22.98 -10.31
C ASP A 150 -4.14 22.39 -8.91
N SER A 151 -3.03 22.08 -8.29
CA SER A 151 -2.83 21.44 -7.00
C SER A 151 -2.30 20.00 -7.10
N VAL A 152 -2.44 19.20 -6.02
CA VAL A 152 -1.98 17.81 -5.95
C VAL A 152 -3.03 16.85 -6.49
N SER A 153 -2.56 15.78 -7.12
CA SER A 153 -3.40 14.70 -7.61
C SER A 153 -2.62 13.40 -7.67
N THR A 154 -3.32 12.30 -7.87
CA THR A 154 -2.69 10.98 -8.04
C THR A 154 -3.21 10.35 -9.32
N PHE A 155 -2.29 9.94 -10.17
CA PHE A 155 -2.54 9.26 -11.44
C PHE A 155 -2.45 7.74 -11.19
N GLU A 156 -3.60 7.07 -11.11
CA GLU A 156 -3.69 5.65 -10.78
C GLU A 156 -3.65 4.77 -12.01
N CYS A 157 -2.86 3.70 -11.95
CA CYS A 157 -2.67 2.73 -13.02
C CYS A 157 -2.84 1.29 -12.53
N ILE A 158 -3.32 0.47 -13.44
CA ILE A 158 -3.21 -0.99 -13.36
C ILE A 158 -1.96 -1.39 -14.15
N VAL A 159 -1.07 -2.15 -13.54
CA VAL A 159 0.14 -2.67 -14.18
C VAL A 159 0.02 -4.18 -14.34
N ASP A 160 0.11 -4.65 -15.59
CA ASP A 160 0.20 -6.07 -15.94
C ASP A 160 1.53 -6.31 -16.65
N ARG A 161 2.47 -6.95 -15.95
CA ARG A 161 3.84 -7.22 -16.43
C ARG A 161 4.59 -5.94 -16.82
N ASP A 162 4.71 -5.68 -18.11
CA ASP A 162 5.40 -4.55 -18.74
C ASP A 162 4.46 -3.47 -19.28
N GLN A 163 3.16 -3.68 -19.14
CA GLN A 163 2.12 -2.75 -19.60
C GLN A 163 1.43 -2.07 -18.42
N HIS A 164 1.10 -0.82 -18.60
CA HIS A 164 0.28 -0.08 -17.66
C HIS A 164 -0.94 0.50 -18.36
N PHE A 165 -2.01 0.63 -17.59
CA PHE A 165 -3.28 1.13 -18.07
C PHE A 165 -3.79 2.17 -17.08
N PHE A 166 -4.06 3.37 -17.58
CA PHE A 166 -4.68 4.41 -16.79
C PHE A 166 -6.03 3.94 -16.23
N MET A 167 -6.26 4.16 -14.97
CA MET A 167 -7.48 3.79 -14.27
C MET A 167 -8.33 5.03 -13.93
N GLU A 168 -7.75 5.95 -13.19
CA GLU A 168 -8.40 7.19 -12.79
C GLU A 168 -7.37 8.21 -12.27
N MET A 169 -7.81 9.46 -12.13
CA MET A 169 -7.05 10.51 -11.51
C MET A 169 -7.80 11.04 -10.29
N ASN A 170 -7.22 10.86 -9.11
CA ASN A 170 -7.76 11.39 -7.87
C ASN A 170 -7.28 12.83 -7.67
N THR A 171 -8.20 13.80 -7.85
CA THR A 171 -7.93 15.24 -7.77
C THR A 171 -7.98 15.76 -6.32
N ARG A 172 -7.32 15.06 -5.41
CA ARG A 172 -7.19 15.36 -3.99
C ARG A 172 -5.91 14.78 -3.45
N ILE A 173 -5.50 15.24 -2.29
CA ILE A 173 -4.46 14.55 -1.52
C ILE A 173 -4.98 13.18 -1.05
N GLN A 174 -4.15 12.17 -1.09
CA GLN A 174 -4.47 10.83 -0.60
C GLN A 174 -3.83 10.56 0.75
N VAL A 175 -4.32 9.53 1.45
CA VAL A 175 -3.82 9.14 2.78
C VAL A 175 -2.33 8.83 2.74
N GLU A 176 -1.90 8.10 1.73
CA GLU A 176 -0.53 7.61 1.50
C GLU A 176 0.44 8.65 0.89
N HIS A 177 0.06 9.93 0.86
CA HIS A 177 0.89 10.98 0.25
C HIS A 177 2.30 11.09 0.87
N ARG A 178 2.42 10.78 2.17
CA ARG A 178 3.68 10.82 2.90
C ARG A 178 4.74 9.87 2.33
N VAL A 179 4.32 8.74 1.74
CA VAL A 179 5.25 7.80 1.07
C VAL A 179 6.06 8.53 -0.02
N SER A 180 5.42 9.42 -0.80
CA SER A 180 6.12 10.21 -1.82
C SER A 180 6.94 11.36 -1.22
N GLU A 181 6.43 12.05 -0.20
CA GLU A 181 7.12 13.17 0.46
C GLU A 181 8.44 12.73 1.12
N LEU A 182 8.50 11.51 1.63
CA LEU A 182 9.71 10.95 2.23
C LEU A 182 10.79 10.64 1.19
N CYS A 183 10.39 10.37 -0.06
CA CYS A 183 11.29 10.05 -1.15
C CYS A 183 11.72 11.27 -1.97
N TYR A 184 10.87 12.29 -2.08
CA TYR A 184 11.13 13.46 -2.91
C TYR A 184 10.72 14.77 -2.24
N ALA A 185 11.46 15.83 -2.56
CA ALA A 185 11.12 17.20 -2.25
C ALA A 185 11.04 18.04 -3.55
N MET A 186 10.53 19.25 -3.44
CA MET A 186 10.39 20.20 -4.54
C MET A 186 11.27 21.42 -4.26
N ARG A 187 12.16 21.73 -5.19
CA ARG A 187 12.98 22.94 -5.12
C ARG A 187 12.44 23.98 -6.10
N PHE A 188 11.96 25.08 -5.58
CA PHE A 188 11.55 26.23 -6.35
C PHE A 188 12.71 27.21 -6.48
N VAL A 189 13.04 27.58 -7.71
CA VAL A 189 14.15 28.48 -8.01
C VAL A 189 13.61 29.72 -8.69
N ASN A 190 13.99 30.90 -8.20
CA ASN A 190 13.62 32.16 -8.84
C ASN A 190 14.29 32.25 -10.23
N PRO A 191 13.52 32.34 -11.33
CA PRO A 191 14.11 32.41 -12.67
C PRO A 191 14.99 33.63 -12.92
N ALA A 192 14.82 34.71 -12.14
CA ALA A 192 15.61 35.93 -12.24
C ALA A 192 16.89 35.89 -11.40
N ASP A 193 16.93 35.05 -10.39
CA ASP A 193 18.06 34.86 -9.47
C ASP A 193 18.15 33.40 -9.05
N GLY A 194 19.02 32.64 -9.67
CA GLY A 194 19.16 31.20 -9.41
C GLY A 194 19.65 30.84 -8.00
N GLU A 195 20.19 31.80 -7.23
CA GLU A 195 20.56 31.61 -5.84
C GLU A 195 19.36 31.79 -4.89
N ASP A 196 18.32 32.51 -5.32
CA ASP A 196 17.06 32.65 -4.60
C ASP A 196 16.18 31.42 -4.82
N ALA A 197 16.29 30.47 -3.90
CA ALA A 197 15.57 29.19 -3.97
C ALA A 197 15.11 28.72 -2.59
N PHE A 198 14.00 27.97 -2.56
CA PHE A 198 13.50 27.31 -1.36
C PHE A 198 13.06 25.89 -1.66
N VAL A 199 13.04 25.04 -0.63
CA VAL A 199 12.68 23.63 -0.74
C VAL A 199 11.38 23.40 0.02
N VAL A 200 10.47 22.67 -0.59
CA VAL A 200 9.20 22.24 -0.01
C VAL A 200 9.21 20.71 0.08
N GLU A 201 9.06 20.19 1.28
CA GLU A 201 9.11 18.77 1.58
C GLU A 201 7.71 18.16 1.81
N SER A 202 6.71 18.99 2.03
CA SER A 202 5.34 18.56 2.31
C SER A 202 4.40 18.92 1.16
N LEU A 203 3.57 17.97 0.73
CA LEU A 203 2.51 18.23 -0.24
C LEU A 203 1.43 19.16 0.30
N VAL A 204 1.17 19.12 1.60
CA VAL A 204 0.21 20.05 2.24
C VAL A 204 0.74 21.48 2.17
N GLU A 205 2.03 21.70 2.47
CA GLU A 205 2.68 23.00 2.30
C GLU A 205 2.62 23.45 0.83
N ALA A 206 2.94 22.56 -0.11
CA ALA A 206 2.86 22.85 -1.53
C ALA A 206 1.45 23.26 -1.96
N MET A 207 0.40 22.59 -1.45
CA MET A 207 -0.99 22.96 -1.73
C MET A 207 -1.31 24.39 -1.24
N VAL A 208 -0.84 24.77 -0.07
CA VAL A 208 -1.03 26.12 0.49
C VAL A 208 -0.30 27.16 -0.38
N LEU A 209 0.94 26.88 -0.77
CA LEU A 209 1.72 27.74 -1.65
C LEU A 209 1.06 27.90 -3.03
N LEU A 210 0.56 26.82 -3.62
CA LEU A 210 -0.15 26.84 -4.90
C LEU A 210 -1.44 27.66 -4.79
N ALA A 211 -2.24 27.45 -3.75
CA ALA A 211 -3.47 28.21 -3.52
C ALA A 211 -3.22 29.72 -3.37
N THR A 212 -2.06 30.09 -2.80
CA THR A 212 -1.74 31.49 -2.49
C THR A 212 -0.96 32.16 -3.62
N HIS A 213 -0.05 31.44 -4.28
CA HIS A 213 0.93 31.99 -5.20
C HIS A 213 1.00 31.24 -6.56
N GLY A 214 0.09 30.28 -6.81
CA GLY A 214 0.17 29.35 -7.94
C GLY A 214 0.66 29.93 -9.25
N PRO A 215 0.03 31.00 -9.81
CA PRO A 215 0.44 31.58 -11.09
C PRO A 215 1.85 32.20 -11.11
N ARG A 216 2.46 32.41 -9.94
CA ARG A 216 3.81 33.01 -9.82
C ARG A 216 4.88 31.98 -9.52
N LEU A 217 4.49 30.77 -9.12
CA LEU A 217 5.45 29.74 -8.79
C LEU A 217 6.03 29.13 -10.07
N PRO A 218 7.37 29.15 -10.23
CA PRO A 218 8.02 28.47 -11.34
C PRO A 218 7.86 26.96 -11.21
N LYS A 219 8.05 26.22 -12.29
CA LYS A 219 8.11 24.78 -12.28
C LYS A 219 9.25 24.33 -11.35
N PRO A 220 8.96 23.57 -10.28
CA PRO A 220 10.01 23.15 -9.36
C PRO A 220 10.85 22.00 -9.92
N GLU A 221 12.05 21.89 -9.39
CA GLU A 221 12.92 20.72 -9.57
C GLU A 221 12.55 19.65 -8.55
N ARG A 222 12.40 18.39 -9.00
CA ARG A 222 12.26 17.25 -8.10
C ARG A 222 13.62 16.90 -7.50
N ILE A 223 13.71 16.88 -6.18
CA ILE A 223 14.91 16.53 -5.45
C ILE A 223 14.73 15.18 -4.76
N PRO A 224 15.55 14.16 -5.07
CA PRO A 224 15.55 12.91 -4.31
C PRO A 224 15.96 13.15 -2.85
N ARG A 225 15.30 12.42 -1.93
CA ARG A 225 15.61 12.38 -0.49
C ARG A 225 16.08 10.99 -0.10
N LEU A 226 15.15 10.11 0.29
CA LEU A 226 15.44 8.72 0.58
C LEU A 226 14.85 7.83 -0.52
N PRO A 227 15.55 6.77 -0.93
CA PRO A 227 15.09 5.97 -2.07
C PRO A 227 13.84 5.14 -1.77
N ASP A 228 13.65 4.72 -0.53
CA ASP A 228 12.56 3.86 -0.14
C ASP A 228 11.81 4.35 1.09
N SER A 229 10.48 4.23 1.04
CA SER A 229 9.55 4.48 2.13
C SER A 229 8.39 3.50 2.07
N LEU A 230 7.83 3.17 3.23
CA LEU A 230 6.67 2.33 3.38
C LEU A 230 5.65 2.99 4.30
N GLU A 231 4.37 2.73 4.03
CA GLU A 231 3.26 3.06 4.91
C GLU A 231 2.45 1.79 5.18
N ALA A 232 2.36 1.39 6.44
CA ALA A 232 1.47 0.33 6.88
C ALA A 232 0.24 0.93 7.57
N ARG A 233 -0.95 0.63 7.06
CA ARG A 233 -2.20 1.11 7.64
C ARG A 233 -2.64 0.24 8.80
N LEU A 234 -2.54 0.76 9.99
CA LEU A 234 -3.06 0.10 11.18
C LEU A 234 -4.57 0.33 11.27
N ASN A 235 -5.32 -0.73 11.06
CA ASN A 235 -6.78 -0.70 10.99
C ASN A 235 -7.39 -1.59 12.08
N ALA A 236 -8.58 -1.21 12.55
CA ALA A 236 -9.42 -2.09 13.33
C ALA A 236 -10.08 -3.14 12.41
N THR A 237 -9.65 -4.39 12.52
CA THR A 237 -10.12 -5.47 11.65
C THR A 237 -10.22 -6.79 12.40
N ASN A 238 -11.05 -7.70 11.90
CA ASN A 238 -11.00 -9.10 12.30
C ASN A 238 -9.84 -9.84 11.58
N ASP A 239 -9.66 -11.14 11.88
CA ASP A 239 -8.61 -11.98 11.29
C ASP A 239 -8.70 -12.14 9.76
N ALA A 240 -9.86 -11.88 9.16
CA ALA A 240 -10.08 -11.87 7.72
C ALA A 240 -9.86 -10.47 7.11
N LEU A 241 -9.29 -9.54 7.87
CA LEU A 241 -9.05 -8.13 7.50
C LEU A 241 -10.34 -7.36 7.14
N GLN A 242 -11.50 -7.86 7.53
CA GLN A 242 -12.74 -7.11 7.39
C GLN A 242 -12.78 -6.00 8.44
N PRO A 243 -13.20 -4.78 8.07
CA PRO A 243 -13.38 -3.72 9.03
C PRO A 243 -14.21 -4.18 10.23
N SER A 244 -13.69 -3.94 11.42
CA SER A 244 -14.37 -4.24 12.68
C SER A 244 -14.88 -2.93 13.28
N ALA A 245 -16.17 -2.89 13.59
CA ALA A 245 -16.76 -1.74 14.25
C ALA A 245 -16.61 -1.90 15.76
N GLY A 246 -16.15 -0.83 16.41
CA GLY A 246 -16.07 -0.76 17.86
C GLY A 246 -14.73 -1.23 18.41
N GLY A 247 -14.67 -1.24 19.70
CA GLY A 247 -13.46 -1.44 20.49
C GLY A 247 -13.05 -0.14 21.19
N ILE A 248 -12.42 -0.30 22.33
CA ILE A 248 -11.90 0.80 23.13
C ILE A 248 -10.40 0.68 23.13
N VAL A 249 -9.69 1.74 22.73
CA VAL A 249 -8.24 1.83 22.89
C VAL A 249 -7.97 2.24 24.33
N GLU A 250 -7.44 1.31 25.11
CA GLU A 250 -7.10 1.52 26.52
C GLU A 250 -5.60 1.78 26.71
N PHE A 251 -4.79 1.34 25.75
CA PHE A 251 -3.35 1.53 25.80
C PHE A 251 -2.79 1.59 24.37
N TRP A 252 -1.93 2.55 24.11
CA TRP A 252 -1.07 2.64 22.96
C TRP A 252 0.36 2.97 23.43
N SER A 253 1.35 2.26 22.92
CA SER A 253 2.76 2.58 23.17
C SER A 253 3.08 3.96 22.65
N ASP A 254 4.04 4.62 23.30
CA ASP A 254 4.56 5.88 22.79
C ASP A 254 5.04 5.68 21.34
N PRO A 255 4.68 6.59 20.43
CA PRO A 255 5.15 6.53 19.07
C PRO A 255 6.69 6.66 19.03
N ILE A 256 7.32 5.94 18.14
CA ILE A 256 8.72 6.19 17.81
C ILE A 256 8.73 7.50 17.03
N GLU A 257 9.46 8.48 17.53
CA GLU A 257 9.46 9.84 16.98
C GLU A 257 9.73 9.85 15.47
N GLY A 258 8.84 10.48 14.71
CA GLY A 258 8.91 10.62 13.25
C GLY A 258 8.44 9.42 12.43
N GLU A 259 8.04 8.31 13.06
CA GLU A 259 7.73 7.05 12.38
C GLU A 259 6.26 6.63 12.45
N ILE A 260 5.50 7.19 13.38
CA ILE A 260 4.08 6.92 13.53
C ILE A 260 3.30 8.21 13.30
N ARG A 261 2.39 8.17 12.34
CA ARG A 261 1.42 9.22 12.13
C ARG A 261 0.05 8.75 12.62
N ASP A 262 -0.52 9.49 13.55
CA ASP A 262 -1.89 9.30 14.02
C ASP A 262 -2.83 10.22 13.25
N ASP A 263 -3.49 9.68 12.23
CA ASP A 263 -4.45 10.44 11.42
C ASP A 263 -5.81 10.65 12.11
N GLN A 264 -6.09 9.90 13.16
CA GLN A 264 -7.37 10.00 13.88
C GLN A 264 -7.31 10.94 15.09
N GLY A 265 -6.13 11.49 15.38
CA GLY A 265 -5.94 12.33 16.57
C GLY A 265 -6.18 11.55 17.87
N ILE A 266 -5.92 10.24 17.86
CA ILE A 266 -6.00 9.39 19.06
C ILE A 266 -4.83 9.73 19.96
N SER A 267 -4.93 10.83 20.67
CA SER A 267 -4.06 11.11 21.78
C SER A 267 -4.69 10.51 23.02
N LEU A 268 -4.10 9.44 23.54
CA LEU A 268 -4.51 8.87 24.82
C LEU A 268 -4.07 9.75 26.00
N HIS A 269 -3.20 10.71 25.73
CA HIS A 269 -2.80 11.75 26.67
C HIS A 269 -3.31 13.11 26.22
N ASN A 270 -4.07 13.79 27.06
CA ASN A 270 -4.36 15.20 26.86
C ASN A 270 -3.09 16.01 27.20
N PRO A 271 -2.46 16.71 26.23
CA PRO A 271 -1.21 17.42 26.47
C PRO A 271 -1.33 18.57 27.51
N ASP A 272 -2.53 19.08 27.72
CA ASP A 272 -2.76 20.18 28.66
C ASP A 272 -3.01 19.71 30.11
N THR A 273 -3.48 18.48 30.26
CA THR A 273 -3.90 17.97 31.60
C THR A 273 -3.16 16.71 32.00
N ASP A 274 -2.38 16.10 31.12
CA ASP A 274 -1.71 14.78 31.27
C ASP A 274 -2.68 13.67 31.71
N VAL A 275 -3.95 13.82 31.36
CA VAL A 275 -4.99 12.84 31.70
C VAL A 275 -5.08 11.82 30.56
N PHE A 276 -4.96 10.56 30.95
CA PHE A 276 -5.23 9.44 30.04
C PHE A 276 -6.72 9.39 29.69
N MET A 277 -7.02 9.28 28.39
CA MET A 277 -8.39 9.16 27.89
C MET A 277 -8.55 7.86 27.12
N GLU A 278 -9.56 7.08 27.47
CA GLU A 278 -9.98 5.95 26.65
C GLU A 278 -10.60 6.47 25.34
N TYR A 279 -10.20 5.88 24.22
CA TYR A 279 -10.73 6.22 22.91
C TYR A 279 -11.63 5.12 22.39
N THR A 280 -12.89 5.44 22.11
CA THR A 280 -13.84 4.52 21.48
C THR A 280 -13.75 4.65 19.97
N LEU A 281 -13.38 3.58 19.27
CA LEU A 281 -13.32 3.55 17.82
C LEU A 281 -14.72 3.65 17.22
N ALA A 282 -14.94 4.70 16.43
CA ALA A 282 -16.19 4.91 15.72
C ALA A 282 -16.17 4.07 14.41
N GLY A 283 -16.68 2.85 14.48
CA GLY A 283 -16.66 1.91 13.37
C GLY A 283 -17.59 2.21 12.18
N ALA A 284 -18.11 3.44 12.04
CA ALA A 284 -19.15 3.72 11.07
C ALA A 284 -18.63 4.06 9.65
N TYR A 285 -17.39 4.55 9.50
CA TYR A 285 -16.89 5.07 8.22
C TYR A 285 -15.50 4.56 7.85
N ASP A 286 -14.55 4.52 8.76
CA ASP A 286 -13.18 4.13 8.51
C ASP A 286 -12.67 3.31 9.70
N SER A 287 -11.97 2.23 9.39
CA SER A 287 -11.32 1.39 10.38
C SER A 287 -9.89 1.84 10.69
N ASN A 288 -9.40 2.91 10.04
CA ASN A 288 -8.04 3.39 10.20
C ASN A 288 -7.81 3.89 11.64
N ILE A 289 -6.76 3.35 12.26
CA ILE A 289 -6.32 3.75 13.60
C ILE A 289 -5.11 4.66 13.48
N ALA A 290 -4.11 4.25 12.68
CA ALA A 290 -2.89 5.01 12.44
C ALA A 290 -2.21 4.60 11.15
N LEU A 291 -1.26 5.45 10.72
CA LEU A 291 -0.34 5.19 9.62
C LEU A 291 1.06 5.02 10.19
N LEU A 292 1.65 3.86 9.96
CA LEU A 292 3.03 3.58 10.35
C LEU A 292 3.93 3.83 9.15
N LEU A 293 4.70 4.90 9.20
CA LEU A 293 5.57 5.36 8.11
C LEU A 293 7.02 5.10 8.43
N THR A 294 7.73 4.48 7.52
CA THR A 294 9.15 4.18 7.65
C THR A 294 9.93 4.49 6.38
N VAL A 295 11.22 4.68 6.53
CA VAL A 295 12.15 5.00 5.44
C VAL A 295 13.40 4.15 5.53
N GLY A 296 14.13 4.03 4.44
CA GLY A 296 15.42 3.35 4.37
C GLY A 296 16.27 3.80 3.20
N ASP A 297 17.58 3.62 3.34
CA ASP A 297 18.55 3.81 2.25
C ASP A 297 18.45 2.71 1.18
N SER A 298 17.67 1.70 1.45
CA SER A 298 17.30 0.63 0.54
C SER A 298 15.92 0.08 0.93
N ARG A 299 15.29 -0.63 0.00
CA ARG A 299 14.02 -1.30 0.26
C ARG A 299 14.10 -2.29 1.43
N GLU A 300 15.19 -3.05 1.52
CA GLU A 300 15.42 -3.98 2.62
C GLU A 300 15.48 -3.23 3.97
N ALA A 301 16.25 -2.14 4.06
CA ALA A 301 16.34 -1.31 5.26
C ALA A 301 14.98 -0.70 5.66
N ALA A 302 14.19 -0.24 4.68
CA ALA A 302 12.86 0.28 4.94
C ALA A 302 11.91 -0.80 5.51
N TYR A 303 11.96 -2.04 4.99
CA TYR A 303 11.20 -3.16 5.53
C TYR A 303 11.70 -3.59 6.94
N GLU A 304 13.02 -3.62 7.17
CA GLU A 304 13.58 -3.91 8.49
C GLU A 304 13.12 -2.89 9.52
N HIS A 305 13.17 -1.61 9.16
CA HIS A 305 12.67 -0.52 10.00
C HIS A 305 11.17 -0.65 10.29
N THR A 306 10.38 -1.00 9.26
CA THR A 306 8.94 -1.29 9.46
C THR A 306 8.74 -2.45 10.44
N ALA A 307 9.53 -3.52 10.35
CA ALA A 307 9.46 -4.65 11.29
C ALA A 307 9.79 -4.23 12.72
N GLU A 308 10.75 -3.32 12.91
CA GLU A 308 11.12 -2.77 14.22
C GLU A 308 9.99 -1.94 14.82
N VAL A 309 9.42 -1.03 14.03
CA VAL A 309 8.28 -0.19 14.44
C VAL A 309 7.07 -1.06 14.82
N LEU A 310 6.71 -2.04 13.97
CA LEU A 310 5.60 -2.95 14.24
C LEU A 310 5.82 -3.77 15.52
N ARG A 311 7.05 -4.23 15.77
CA ARG A 311 7.41 -4.97 16.98
C ARG A 311 7.36 -4.11 18.24
N ALA A 312 7.76 -2.83 18.14
CA ALA A 312 7.69 -1.88 19.23
C ALA A 312 6.26 -1.40 19.53
N SER A 313 5.40 -1.40 18.51
CA SER A 313 4.02 -0.93 18.62
C SER A 313 3.18 -1.88 19.47
N ARG A 314 2.56 -1.36 20.52
CA ARG A 314 1.63 -2.08 21.39
C ARG A 314 0.32 -1.32 21.46
N LEU A 315 -0.74 -1.99 21.07
CA LEU A 315 -2.08 -1.44 21.07
C LEU A 315 -3.00 -2.45 21.75
N ARG A 316 -3.68 -2.02 22.80
CA ARG A 316 -4.57 -2.88 23.61
C ARG A 316 -5.86 -2.17 23.92
N GLY A 317 -6.90 -2.95 24.10
CA GLY A 317 -8.16 -2.44 24.57
C GLY A 317 -9.26 -3.50 24.55
N LYS A 318 -10.36 -3.14 25.17
CA LYS A 318 -11.52 -4.02 25.25
C LYS A 318 -12.20 -4.12 23.88
N ASP A 319 -12.45 -5.36 23.44
CA ASP A 319 -13.09 -5.68 22.16
C ASP A 319 -12.33 -5.08 20.96
N LEU A 320 -11.04 -4.77 21.12
CA LEU A 320 -10.18 -4.22 20.09
C LEU A 320 -9.49 -5.34 19.31
N ALA A 321 -9.77 -5.42 18.03
CA ALA A 321 -9.07 -6.28 17.09
C ALA A 321 -8.41 -5.41 16.01
N THR A 322 -7.15 -5.70 15.66
CA THR A 322 -6.37 -4.90 14.70
C THR A 322 -5.57 -5.79 13.76
N ASN A 323 -5.13 -5.22 12.64
CA ASN A 323 -4.26 -5.89 11.69
C ASN A 323 -2.75 -5.77 12.01
N LEU A 324 -2.37 -5.36 13.22
CA LEU A 324 -0.97 -5.19 13.61
C LEU A 324 -0.16 -6.50 13.42
N ALA A 325 -0.69 -7.63 13.92
CA ALA A 325 -0.04 -8.93 13.78
C ALA A 325 0.06 -9.37 12.30
N PHE A 326 -0.95 -9.06 11.49
CA PHE A 326 -0.92 -9.30 10.05
C PHE A 326 0.23 -8.53 9.39
N HIS A 327 0.38 -7.23 9.65
CA HIS A 327 1.47 -6.44 9.09
C HIS A 327 2.83 -6.96 9.51
N TYR A 328 3.00 -7.33 10.77
CA TYR A 328 4.25 -7.90 11.25
C TYR A 328 4.61 -9.19 10.49
N GLY A 329 3.65 -10.10 10.34
CA GLY A 329 3.83 -11.33 9.55
C GLY A 329 4.13 -11.07 8.08
N LEU A 330 3.41 -10.13 7.47
CA LEU A 330 3.57 -9.77 6.06
C LEU A 330 4.97 -9.18 5.77
N VAL A 331 5.41 -8.23 6.59
CA VAL A 331 6.73 -7.60 6.48
C VAL A 331 7.85 -8.64 6.60
N HIS A 332 7.76 -9.53 7.59
CA HIS A 332 8.71 -10.63 7.75
C HIS A 332 8.66 -11.65 6.60
N TRP A 333 7.50 -11.85 5.98
CA TRP A 333 7.41 -12.68 4.78
C TRP A 333 8.24 -12.09 3.63
N PHE A 334 8.18 -10.77 3.40
CA PHE A 334 8.99 -10.09 2.39
C PHE A 334 10.48 -10.16 2.72
N LEU A 335 10.88 -9.86 3.97
CA LEU A 335 12.28 -9.96 4.42
C LEU A 335 12.83 -11.38 4.29
N GLY A 336 12.02 -12.40 4.55
CA GLY A 336 12.42 -13.81 4.43
C GLY A 336 12.42 -14.36 2.99
N ARG A 337 11.86 -13.63 2.03
CA ARG A 337 11.75 -14.04 0.62
C ARG A 337 12.53 -13.12 -0.30
N THR A 338 11.94 -12.00 -0.61
CA THR A 338 12.55 -10.89 -1.32
C THR A 338 11.70 -9.63 -1.15
N VAL A 339 12.34 -8.54 -0.79
CA VAL A 339 11.71 -7.21 -0.70
C VAL A 339 11.37 -6.63 -2.07
N ASN A 340 11.91 -7.22 -3.14
CA ASN A 340 11.59 -6.87 -4.54
C ASN A 340 10.44 -7.72 -5.12
N ALA A 341 9.72 -8.48 -4.28
CA ALA A 341 8.54 -9.20 -4.73
C ALA A 341 7.50 -8.24 -5.31
N ARG A 342 6.79 -8.71 -6.30
CA ARG A 342 5.79 -7.95 -7.06
C ARG A 342 4.39 -8.56 -6.84
N PRO A 343 3.82 -8.39 -5.63
CA PRO A 343 2.51 -8.93 -5.33
C PRO A 343 1.46 -8.30 -6.24
N THR A 344 0.46 -9.09 -6.61
CA THR A 344 -0.73 -8.58 -7.29
C THR A 344 -1.81 -8.20 -6.28
N THR A 345 -2.84 -7.52 -6.74
CA THR A 345 -4.00 -7.16 -5.90
C THR A 345 -4.75 -8.38 -5.33
N GLN A 346 -4.44 -9.57 -5.81
CA GLN A 346 -5.02 -10.84 -5.33
C GLN A 346 -4.13 -11.57 -4.31
N PHE A 347 -2.97 -11.01 -3.95
CA PHE A 347 -1.97 -11.69 -3.12
C PHE A 347 -2.47 -12.00 -1.70
N ILE A 348 -3.25 -11.12 -1.10
CA ILE A 348 -3.62 -11.21 0.32
C ILE A 348 -4.43 -12.46 0.65
N VAL A 349 -5.37 -12.85 -0.22
CA VAL A 349 -6.22 -14.04 0.05
C VAL A 349 -5.42 -15.34 0.15
N PRO A 350 -4.57 -15.72 -0.83
CA PRO A 350 -3.73 -16.90 -0.70
C PRO A 350 -2.71 -16.78 0.45
N TYR A 351 -2.21 -15.58 0.76
CA TYR A 351 -1.34 -15.36 1.92
C TYR A 351 -2.06 -15.70 3.23
N LEU A 352 -3.25 -15.15 3.47
CA LEU A 352 -4.05 -15.44 4.68
C LEU A 352 -4.42 -16.93 4.77
N THR A 353 -4.72 -17.56 3.64
CA THR A 353 -5.00 -19.00 3.59
C THR A 353 -3.79 -19.80 4.07
N ALA A 354 -2.60 -19.50 3.54
CA ALA A 354 -1.36 -20.18 3.94
C ALA A 354 -1.03 -19.95 5.42
N VAL A 355 -1.21 -18.71 5.92
CA VAL A 355 -1.02 -18.40 7.36
C VAL A 355 -2.00 -19.18 8.22
N GLY A 356 -3.27 -19.28 7.81
CA GLY A 356 -4.29 -20.07 8.52
C GLY A 356 -3.94 -21.57 8.58
N GLU A 357 -3.48 -22.15 7.47
CA GLU A 357 -3.03 -23.54 7.42
C GLU A 357 -1.82 -23.78 8.32
N LEU A 358 -0.82 -22.89 8.28
CA LEU A 358 0.36 -22.97 9.16
C LEU A 358 -0.03 -22.83 10.63
N ALA A 359 -0.97 -21.97 10.97
CA ALA A 359 -1.48 -21.82 12.33
C ALA A 359 -2.17 -23.10 12.83
N GLN A 360 -2.95 -23.77 11.99
CA GLN A 360 -3.57 -25.05 12.32
C GLN A 360 -2.52 -26.14 12.55
N GLU A 361 -1.55 -26.29 11.64
CA GLU A 361 -0.49 -27.26 11.79
C GLU A 361 0.37 -26.98 13.03
N SER A 362 0.71 -25.73 13.31
CA SER A 362 1.46 -25.37 14.52
C SER A 362 0.69 -25.63 15.80
N GLY A 363 -0.63 -25.51 15.80
CA GLY A 363 -1.51 -25.84 16.92
C GLY A 363 -1.55 -27.33 17.25
N ARG A 364 -1.23 -28.21 16.29
CA ARG A 364 -1.14 -29.65 16.47
C ARG A 364 0.18 -30.11 17.12
N VAL A 365 1.18 -29.23 17.15
CA VAL A 365 2.50 -29.56 17.71
C VAL A 365 2.51 -29.23 19.20
N ASP A 366 2.59 -30.27 20.02
CA ASP A 366 2.78 -30.11 21.47
C ASP A 366 4.14 -29.45 21.80
N VAL A 367 4.09 -28.39 22.62
CA VAL A 367 5.28 -27.61 23.01
C VAL A 367 6.36 -28.48 23.64
N ASN A 368 5.97 -29.48 24.44
CA ASN A 368 6.93 -30.40 25.09
C ASN A 368 7.62 -31.31 24.06
N THR A 369 6.87 -31.73 23.01
CA THR A 369 7.44 -32.48 21.88
C THR A 369 8.40 -31.64 21.09
N ALA A 370 8.01 -30.37 20.77
CA ALA A 370 8.87 -29.40 20.09
C ALA A 370 10.16 -29.13 20.90
N TRP A 371 10.04 -28.95 22.20
CA TRP A 371 11.18 -28.75 23.09
C TRP A 371 12.11 -29.96 23.15
N ARG A 372 11.56 -31.17 23.27
CA ARG A 372 12.36 -32.42 23.22
C ARG A 372 13.13 -32.56 21.92
N LEU A 373 12.46 -32.32 20.76
CA LEU A 373 13.10 -32.35 19.45
C LEU A 373 14.22 -31.31 19.35
N LEU A 374 14.02 -30.11 19.89
CA LEU A 374 15.04 -29.06 19.92
C LEU A 374 16.24 -29.43 20.76
N CYS A 375 16.02 -30.06 21.93
CA CYS A 375 17.09 -30.52 22.80
C CYS A 375 17.85 -31.71 22.18
N THR A 376 17.13 -32.65 21.55
CA THR A 376 17.73 -33.80 20.89
C THR A 376 18.56 -33.39 19.68
N ALA A 377 18.07 -32.45 18.86
CA ALA A 377 18.81 -31.92 17.69
C ALA A 377 20.11 -31.19 18.06
N ARG A 378 20.24 -30.70 19.29
CA ARG A 378 21.50 -30.13 19.81
C ARG A 378 22.51 -31.20 20.23
N LEU A 379 22.03 -32.40 20.52
CA LEU A 379 22.88 -33.52 20.98
C LEU A 379 23.31 -34.42 19.82
N ASP A 380 22.49 -34.56 18.78
CA ASP A 380 22.78 -35.39 17.59
C ASP A 380 22.78 -34.57 16.33
N ALA A 381 23.96 -34.25 15.81
CA ALA A 381 24.15 -33.50 14.60
C ALA A 381 23.82 -34.25 13.27
N ALA A 382 23.14 -35.40 13.33
CA ALA A 382 22.98 -36.29 12.20
C ALA A 382 21.51 -36.61 11.82
N GLY A 383 21.07 -36.10 10.75
CA GLY A 383 20.25 -36.76 9.70
C GLY A 383 18.73 -36.57 9.78
N ALA A 384 17.96 -37.59 10.18
CA ALA A 384 16.51 -37.67 10.00
C ALA A 384 15.70 -36.76 10.94
N GLU A 385 16.19 -36.49 12.13
CA GLU A 385 15.55 -35.62 13.13
C GLU A 385 15.64 -34.15 12.79
N GLN A 386 16.64 -33.71 12.00
CA GLN A 386 16.74 -32.35 11.51
C GLN A 386 15.58 -31.97 10.55
N GLY A 387 15.06 -32.94 9.79
CA GLY A 387 13.91 -32.71 8.92
C GLY A 387 12.64 -32.42 9.71
N ALA A 388 12.37 -33.23 10.74
CA ALA A 388 11.23 -33.02 11.62
C ALA A 388 11.37 -31.73 12.44
N LEU A 389 12.57 -31.42 12.94
CA LEU A 389 12.83 -30.16 13.64
C LEU A 389 12.62 -28.94 12.74
N ARG A 390 13.10 -28.98 11.49
CA ARG A 390 12.88 -27.93 10.52
C ARG A 390 11.40 -27.72 10.24
N GLN A 391 10.61 -28.80 10.12
CA GLN A 391 9.16 -28.71 9.96
C GLN A 391 8.48 -28.07 11.18
N VAL A 392 8.89 -28.48 12.39
CA VAL A 392 8.35 -27.89 13.63
C VAL A 392 8.74 -26.43 13.76
N LEU A 393 9.98 -26.06 13.47
CA LEU A 393 10.44 -24.67 13.51
C LEU A 393 9.74 -23.84 12.45
N ALA A 394 9.60 -24.34 11.23
CA ALA A 394 8.88 -23.64 10.17
C ALA A 394 7.39 -23.46 10.52
N ALA A 395 6.75 -24.48 11.12
CA ALA A 395 5.37 -24.35 11.59
C ALA A 395 5.22 -23.37 12.76
N LYS A 396 6.24 -23.27 13.63
CA LYS A 396 6.26 -22.32 14.77
C LYS A 396 6.78 -20.94 14.41
N GLU A 397 7.50 -20.80 13.33
CA GLU A 397 8.03 -19.51 12.87
C GLU A 397 6.91 -18.50 12.63
N SER A 398 5.78 -18.93 12.08
CA SER A 398 4.58 -18.10 11.93
C SER A 398 3.97 -17.64 13.27
N LEU A 399 4.16 -18.41 14.35
CA LEU A 399 3.74 -18.02 15.71
C LEU A 399 4.75 -17.10 16.39
N LEU A 400 6.04 -17.24 16.09
CA LEU A 400 7.08 -16.34 16.57
C LEU A 400 7.01 -14.98 15.90
N ILE A 401 6.39 -14.90 14.73
CA ILE A 401 6.15 -13.69 13.97
C ILE A 401 4.94 -12.89 14.51
N ARG A 402 4.03 -13.53 15.27
CA ARG A 402 2.99 -12.79 15.97
C ARG A 402 3.60 -12.03 17.15
N PRO A 403 3.26 -10.73 17.34
CA PRO A 403 3.52 -10.08 18.61
C PRO A 403 2.96 -10.99 19.71
N ILE A 404 3.79 -11.35 20.67
CA ILE A 404 3.28 -12.09 21.83
C ILE A 404 2.32 -11.14 22.52
N GLU A 405 1.03 -11.39 22.37
CA GLU A 405 0.01 -10.73 23.19
C GLU A 405 0.31 -11.13 24.65
N GLN A 406 0.88 -10.22 25.37
CA GLN A 406 1.09 -10.32 26.81
C GLN A 406 0.07 -9.49 27.54
#